data_df41d3d37c0bf23596291e989df3cd7c
#
_entry.id   df41d3d37c0bf23596291e989df3cd7c
#
_cell.length_a   1.000
_cell.length_b   1.000
_cell.length_c   1.000
_cell.angle_alpha   90.00
_cell.angle_beta   90.00
_cell.angle_gamma   90.00
#
_symmetry.space_group_name_H-M   'P 1'
#
loop_
_entity.id
_entity.type
_entity.pdbx_description
1 polymer ?
#
loop_
_entity_poly.entity_id
_entity_poly.type
_entity_poly.pdbx_seq_one_letter_code
_entity_poly.pdbx_strand_id
1 'polypeptide(L)'
;MIELINVTKEYDNGTLALENVNLQIENGEFVFLVGSSGAGKTTITKLLMREENVTSGEVFLYGEDITKISEKEIPYLRRKMGVVFQDFRLLEDRTVYENVEFAMRVVGATKREIRRRVPIVLNMVGLNYKAKMLPSELSGGEQQRVALARALVNNPSILIADEPTGNLNPKTAMEIMEIFENINQMGTTIIMATHAKDIVDIMHKRVIEISDGHVVRDELGGEYLNESIQN
;
A
#
# COMPACT_ATOMS: atom_id res chain seq x y z
N MET A 1 6.24 -13.23 -4.45
CA MET A 1 7.59 -12.64 -4.37
C MET A 1 7.62 -11.40 -5.26
N ILE A 2 8.22 -10.35 -4.78
CA ILE A 2 8.44 -9.07 -5.48
C ILE A 2 9.95 -8.91 -5.57
N GLU A 3 10.47 -8.58 -6.75
CA GLU A 3 11.91 -8.36 -6.95
C GLU A 3 12.13 -7.10 -7.78
N LEU A 4 13.06 -6.27 -7.34
CA LEU A 4 13.65 -5.16 -8.10
C LEU A 4 15.10 -5.53 -8.38
N ILE A 5 15.52 -5.50 -9.65
CA ILE A 5 16.87 -5.87 -10.06
C ILE A 5 17.50 -4.69 -10.79
N ASN A 6 18.52 -4.08 -10.16
CA ASN A 6 19.27 -2.94 -10.68
C ASN A 6 18.35 -1.79 -11.14
N VAL A 7 17.28 -1.53 -10.40
CA VAL A 7 16.25 -0.56 -10.80
C VAL A 7 16.74 0.87 -10.61
N THR A 8 16.70 1.63 -11.69
CA THR A 8 16.96 3.07 -11.72
C THR A 8 15.72 3.78 -12.26
N LYS A 9 15.34 4.88 -11.61
CA LYS A 9 14.25 5.76 -12.07
C LYS A 9 14.70 7.21 -12.04
N GLU A 10 14.79 7.79 -13.22
CA GLU A 10 14.94 9.22 -13.45
C GLU A 10 13.63 9.76 -14.05
N TYR A 11 13.13 10.86 -13.51
CA TYR A 11 11.96 11.58 -14.04
C TYR A 11 12.36 12.54 -15.17
N ASP A 12 11.41 12.93 -16.01
CA ASP A 12 11.62 13.83 -17.16
C ASP A 12 12.22 15.20 -16.77
N ASN A 13 12.05 15.62 -15.53
CA ASN A 13 12.64 16.84 -15.00
C ASN A 13 14.10 16.67 -14.53
N GLY A 14 14.73 15.52 -14.79
CA GLY A 14 16.11 15.21 -14.40
C GLY A 14 16.27 14.76 -12.93
N THR A 15 15.17 14.55 -12.18
CA THR A 15 15.25 14.06 -10.80
C THR A 15 15.54 12.56 -10.81
N LEU A 16 16.71 12.16 -10.31
CA LEU A 16 17.07 10.76 -10.06
C LEU A 16 16.41 10.32 -8.75
N ALA A 17 15.34 9.55 -8.85
CA ALA A 17 14.52 9.14 -7.68
C ALA A 17 14.93 7.79 -7.09
N LEU A 18 15.49 6.90 -7.92
CA LEU A 18 16.05 5.61 -7.52
C LEU A 18 17.29 5.32 -8.36
N GLU A 19 18.34 4.81 -7.73
CA GLU A 19 19.58 4.46 -8.39
C GLU A 19 20.05 3.05 -8.01
N ASN A 20 20.08 2.17 -9.01
CA ASN A 20 20.57 0.78 -8.89
C ASN A 20 19.97 0.01 -7.70
N VAL A 21 18.67 0.17 -7.46
CA VAL A 21 17.97 -0.47 -6.35
C VAL A 21 17.81 -1.96 -6.61
N ASN A 22 18.27 -2.77 -5.64
CA ASN A 22 18.05 -4.20 -5.58
C ASN A 22 17.26 -4.52 -4.32
N LEU A 23 16.12 -5.19 -4.45
CA LEU A 23 15.20 -5.46 -3.36
C LEU A 23 14.40 -6.72 -3.63
N GLN A 24 14.23 -7.56 -2.62
CA GLN A 24 13.40 -8.75 -2.68
C GLN A 24 12.44 -8.77 -1.49
N ILE A 25 11.15 -8.98 -1.75
CA ILE A 25 10.11 -9.13 -0.72
C ILE A 25 9.39 -10.45 -0.96
N GLU A 26 9.35 -11.30 0.06
CA GLU A 26 8.71 -12.60 -0.01
C GLU A 26 7.19 -12.50 0.10
N ASN A 27 6.50 -13.56 -0.33
CA ASN A 27 5.05 -13.63 -0.18
C ASN A 27 4.66 -13.69 1.30
N GLY A 28 3.68 -12.89 1.69
CA GLY A 28 3.19 -12.82 3.06
C GLY A 28 4.07 -11.98 4.01
N GLU A 29 5.15 -11.36 3.53
CA GLU A 29 5.91 -10.41 4.36
C GLU A 29 5.12 -9.13 4.63
N PHE A 30 5.39 -8.52 5.76
CA PHE A 30 5.02 -7.15 6.09
C PHE A 30 6.30 -6.31 6.12
N VAL A 31 6.40 -5.36 5.21
CA VAL A 31 7.59 -4.52 5.02
C VAL A 31 7.24 -3.06 5.18
N PHE A 32 7.98 -2.35 6.01
CA PHE A 32 8.00 -0.90 6.05
C PHE A 32 9.07 -0.35 5.10
N LEU A 33 8.67 0.58 4.23
CA LEU A 33 9.57 1.44 3.48
C LEU A 33 9.70 2.76 4.24
N VAL A 34 10.88 3.04 4.79
CA VAL A 34 11.16 4.25 5.57
C VAL A 34 12.19 5.12 4.89
N GLY A 35 12.37 6.34 5.37
CA GLY A 35 13.31 7.34 4.83
C GLY A 35 12.68 8.73 4.77
N SER A 36 13.48 9.74 4.48
CA SER A 36 13.07 11.13 4.39
C SER A 36 12.04 11.38 3.27
N SER A 37 11.38 12.54 3.30
CA SER A 37 10.51 12.94 2.18
C SER A 37 11.35 13.08 0.90
N GLY A 38 10.85 12.51 -0.20
CA GLY A 38 11.58 12.51 -1.47
C GLY A 38 12.64 11.41 -1.63
N ALA A 39 12.90 10.58 -0.61
CA ALA A 39 13.92 9.53 -0.67
C ALA A 39 13.71 8.45 -1.74
N GLY A 40 12.50 8.33 -2.32
CA GLY A 40 12.19 7.34 -3.37
C GLY A 40 11.10 6.33 -2.98
N LYS A 41 10.56 6.35 -1.74
CA LYS A 41 9.53 5.41 -1.26
C LYS A 41 8.29 5.34 -2.16
N THR A 42 7.68 6.48 -2.44
CA THR A 42 6.51 6.58 -3.34
C THR A 42 6.86 6.20 -4.78
N THR A 43 8.11 6.38 -5.21
CA THR A 43 8.56 5.93 -6.52
C THR A 43 8.56 4.41 -6.61
N ILE A 44 9.03 3.70 -5.58
CA ILE A 44 8.94 2.22 -5.54
C ILE A 44 7.49 1.76 -5.65
N THR A 45 6.57 2.34 -4.86
CA THR A 45 5.15 1.94 -4.93
C THR A 45 4.53 2.21 -6.30
N LYS A 46 4.86 3.33 -6.94
CA LYS A 46 4.42 3.66 -8.31
C LYS A 46 4.96 2.70 -9.36
N LEU A 47 6.22 2.28 -9.25
CA LEU A 47 6.81 1.27 -10.15
C LEU A 47 6.10 -0.07 -10.01
N LEU A 48 5.82 -0.53 -8.78
CA LEU A 48 5.07 -1.77 -8.54
C LEU A 48 3.67 -1.73 -9.16
N MET A 49 2.99 -0.56 -9.09
CA MET A 49 1.67 -0.35 -9.69
C MET A 49 1.72 -0.06 -11.19
N ARG A 50 2.91 0.04 -11.79
CA ARG A 50 3.08 0.49 -13.20
C ARG A 50 2.38 1.84 -13.45
N GLU A 51 2.38 2.74 -12.46
CA GLU A 51 2.05 4.17 -12.65
C GLU A 51 3.23 4.92 -13.26
N GLU A 52 4.45 4.45 -12.96
CA GLU A 52 5.70 4.90 -13.55
C GLU A 52 6.44 3.73 -14.20
N ASN A 53 7.27 4.04 -15.18
CA ASN A 53 8.19 3.08 -15.79
C ASN A 53 9.58 3.24 -15.18
N VAL A 54 10.33 2.14 -15.12
CA VAL A 54 11.76 2.20 -14.81
C VAL A 54 12.51 2.92 -15.94
N THR A 55 13.60 3.62 -15.62
CA THR A 55 14.55 4.12 -16.62
C THR A 55 15.48 2.98 -17.06
N SER A 56 15.89 2.13 -16.11
CA SER A 56 16.63 0.88 -16.37
C SER A 56 16.39 -0.13 -15.25
N GLY A 57 16.79 -1.38 -15.46
CA GLY A 57 16.55 -2.49 -14.55
C GLY A 57 15.21 -3.17 -14.78
N GLU A 58 14.87 -4.12 -13.93
CA GLU A 58 13.69 -4.97 -14.07
C GLU A 58 12.93 -5.07 -12.75
N VAL A 59 11.60 -5.18 -12.85
CA VAL A 59 10.70 -5.38 -11.69
C VAL A 59 9.88 -6.63 -11.92
N PHE A 60 9.95 -7.58 -11.00
CA PHE A 60 9.20 -8.83 -11.06
C PHE A 60 8.13 -8.88 -9.98
N LEU A 61 6.95 -9.37 -10.36
CA LEU A 61 5.87 -9.75 -9.45
C LEU A 61 5.47 -11.20 -9.73
N TYR A 62 5.59 -12.06 -8.71
CA TYR A 62 5.30 -13.50 -8.84
C TYR A 62 6.09 -14.17 -9.97
N GLY A 63 7.32 -13.73 -10.25
CA GLY A 63 8.17 -14.22 -11.32
C GLY A 63 7.83 -13.68 -12.72
N GLU A 64 6.83 -12.81 -12.85
CA GLU A 64 6.47 -12.11 -14.08
C GLU A 64 7.18 -10.75 -14.15
N ASP A 65 7.94 -10.49 -15.20
CA ASP A 65 8.58 -9.19 -15.43
C ASP A 65 7.52 -8.16 -15.84
N ILE A 66 7.15 -7.30 -14.85
CA ILE A 66 6.13 -6.28 -15.10
C ILE A 66 6.63 -5.07 -15.88
N THR A 67 7.93 -4.92 -16.09
CA THR A 67 8.49 -3.81 -16.91
C THR A 67 8.16 -4.01 -18.38
N LYS A 68 7.96 -5.25 -18.83
CA LYS A 68 7.73 -5.64 -20.22
C LYS A 68 6.25 -5.83 -20.58
N ILE A 69 5.33 -5.78 -19.60
CA ILE A 69 3.90 -5.93 -19.90
C ILE A 69 3.37 -4.75 -20.69
N SER A 70 2.43 -5.01 -21.59
CA SER A 70 1.76 -3.98 -22.38
C SER A 70 0.79 -3.15 -21.53
N GLU A 71 0.46 -1.94 -21.99
CA GLU A 71 -0.52 -1.08 -21.30
C GLU A 71 -1.90 -1.75 -21.11
N LYS A 72 -2.27 -2.65 -22.01
CA LYS A 72 -3.53 -3.43 -21.92
C LYS A 72 -3.53 -4.43 -20.76
N GLU A 73 -2.37 -4.86 -20.31
CA GLU A 73 -2.18 -5.84 -19.22
C GLU A 73 -2.11 -5.16 -17.84
N ILE A 74 -1.74 -3.87 -17.78
CA ILE A 74 -1.64 -3.10 -16.53
C ILE A 74 -2.91 -3.17 -15.68
N PRO A 75 -4.14 -3.04 -16.23
CA PRO A 75 -5.36 -3.19 -15.42
C PRO A 75 -5.50 -4.57 -14.76
N TYR A 76 -5.03 -5.62 -15.41
CA TYR A 76 -5.06 -6.99 -14.84
C TYR A 76 -4.00 -7.16 -13.74
N LEU A 77 -2.82 -6.56 -13.91
CA LEU A 77 -1.80 -6.48 -12.87
C LEU A 77 -2.35 -5.79 -11.62
N ARG A 78 -2.94 -4.60 -11.77
CA ARG A 78 -3.49 -3.80 -10.66
C ARG A 78 -4.64 -4.49 -9.92
N ARG A 79 -5.37 -5.42 -10.56
CA ARG A 79 -6.41 -6.24 -9.91
C ARG A 79 -5.86 -7.20 -8.85
N LYS A 80 -4.57 -7.57 -8.95
CA LYS A 80 -3.86 -8.41 -7.97
C LYS A 80 -3.45 -7.63 -6.72
N MET A 81 -3.58 -6.30 -6.73
CA MET A 81 -3.13 -5.38 -5.69
C MET A 81 -4.28 -4.61 -5.08
N GLY A 82 -4.19 -4.37 -3.77
CA GLY A 82 -4.96 -3.33 -3.08
C GLY A 82 -4.06 -2.13 -2.83
N VAL A 83 -4.63 -0.92 -2.87
CA VAL A 83 -3.89 0.31 -2.60
C VAL A 83 -4.64 1.16 -1.61
N VAL A 84 -3.94 1.65 -0.60
CA VAL A 84 -4.43 2.55 0.44
C VAL A 84 -3.60 3.81 0.43
N PHE A 85 -4.23 4.96 0.29
CA PHE A 85 -3.58 6.27 0.23
C PHE A 85 -3.81 7.07 1.52
N GLN A 86 -2.95 8.03 1.77
CA GLN A 86 -3.04 8.94 2.91
C GLN A 86 -4.31 9.81 2.88
N ASP A 87 -4.75 10.22 1.70
CA ASP A 87 -5.92 11.10 1.45
C ASP A 87 -7.23 10.33 1.20
N PHE A 88 -7.27 9.04 1.57
CA PHE A 88 -8.39 8.10 1.48
C PHE A 88 -8.93 7.88 0.06
N ARG A 89 -9.01 8.90 -0.77
CA ARG A 89 -9.55 8.92 -2.15
C ARG A 89 -10.92 8.26 -2.25
N LEU A 90 -11.82 8.60 -1.33
CA LEU A 90 -13.19 8.11 -1.36
C LEU A 90 -14.02 8.84 -2.40
N LEU A 91 -15.04 8.16 -2.92
CA LEU A 91 -16.08 8.75 -3.75
C LEU A 91 -17.06 9.46 -2.81
N GLU A 92 -17.01 10.78 -2.77
CA GLU A 92 -17.72 11.61 -1.79
C GLU A 92 -19.26 11.56 -1.95
N ASP A 93 -19.74 11.31 -3.17
CA ASP A 93 -21.16 11.16 -3.52
C ASP A 93 -21.69 9.73 -3.36
N ARG A 94 -20.90 8.83 -2.81
CA ARG A 94 -21.20 7.41 -2.64
C ARG A 94 -21.15 7.01 -1.17
N THR A 95 -22.08 6.14 -0.78
CA THR A 95 -22.07 5.56 0.55
C THR A 95 -20.83 4.69 0.81
N VAL A 96 -20.60 4.36 2.08
CA VAL A 96 -19.55 3.38 2.49
C VAL A 96 -19.68 2.08 1.69
N TYR A 97 -20.88 1.53 1.60
CA TYR A 97 -21.14 0.32 0.81
C TYR A 97 -20.78 0.49 -0.66
N GLU A 98 -21.21 1.60 -1.29
CA GLU A 98 -21.00 1.87 -2.71
C GLU A 98 -19.52 2.16 -3.03
N ASN A 99 -18.77 2.75 -2.10
CA ASN A 99 -17.32 2.92 -2.24
C ASN A 99 -16.60 1.57 -2.37
N VAL A 100 -16.97 0.59 -1.52
CA VAL A 100 -16.39 -0.76 -1.56
C VAL A 100 -16.92 -1.56 -2.76
N GLU A 101 -18.22 -1.47 -3.04
CA GLU A 101 -18.86 -2.10 -4.21
C GLU A 101 -18.20 -1.66 -5.53
N PHE A 102 -17.83 -0.38 -5.64
CA PHE A 102 -17.21 0.18 -6.85
C PHE A 102 -15.97 -0.61 -7.29
N ALA A 103 -15.09 -0.95 -6.36
CA ALA A 103 -13.89 -1.74 -6.67
C ALA A 103 -14.23 -3.14 -7.24
N MET A 104 -15.30 -3.76 -6.78
CA MET A 104 -15.77 -5.04 -7.34
C MET A 104 -16.40 -4.87 -8.71
N ARG A 105 -17.15 -3.78 -8.94
CA ARG A 105 -17.74 -3.48 -10.26
C ARG A 105 -16.67 -3.27 -11.33
N VAL A 106 -15.59 -2.57 -10.99
CA VAL A 106 -14.46 -2.32 -11.92
C VAL A 106 -13.83 -3.60 -12.42
N VAL A 107 -13.80 -4.67 -11.60
CA VAL A 107 -13.28 -5.98 -12.02
C VAL A 107 -14.32 -6.88 -12.64
N GLY A 108 -15.56 -6.41 -12.83
CA GLY A 108 -16.63 -7.15 -13.49
C GLY A 108 -17.39 -8.12 -12.58
N ALA A 109 -17.34 -7.96 -11.27
CA ALA A 109 -18.06 -8.83 -10.34
C ALA A 109 -19.58 -8.72 -10.51
N THR A 110 -20.27 -9.85 -10.37
CA THR A 110 -21.72 -9.92 -10.45
C THR A 110 -22.39 -9.31 -9.21
N LYS A 111 -23.66 -8.88 -9.35
CA LYS A 111 -24.43 -8.37 -8.20
C LYS A 111 -24.52 -9.37 -7.04
N ARG A 112 -24.50 -10.68 -7.33
CA ARG A 112 -24.54 -11.74 -6.30
C ARG A 112 -23.23 -11.78 -5.51
N GLU A 113 -22.09 -11.70 -6.17
CA GLU A 113 -20.78 -11.65 -5.54
C GLU A 113 -20.61 -10.41 -4.67
N ILE A 114 -21.01 -9.24 -5.18
CA ILE A 114 -20.97 -7.96 -4.47
C ILE A 114 -21.78 -8.05 -3.16
N ARG A 115 -23.05 -8.49 -3.25
CA ARG A 115 -23.93 -8.62 -2.07
C ARG A 115 -23.38 -9.57 -1.01
N ARG A 116 -22.59 -10.56 -1.41
CA ARG A 116 -21.95 -11.51 -0.48
C ARG A 116 -20.65 -10.92 0.11
N ARG A 117 -19.81 -10.31 -0.72
CA ARG A 117 -18.44 -9.93 -0.33
C ARG A 117 -18.36 -8.60 0.42
N VAL A 118 -19.07 -7.57 -0.02
CA VAL A 118 -18.99 -6.23 0.58
C VAL A 118 -19.30 -6.23 2.08
N PRO A 119 -20.41 -6.86 2.56
CA PRO A 119 -20.68 -6.91 4.00
C PRO A 119 -19.58 -7.63 4.81
N ILE A 120 -18.97 -8.68 4.25
CA ILE A 120 -17.87 -9.41 4.91
C ILE A 120 -16.69 -8.46 5.15
N VAL A 121 -16.27 -7.74 4.12
CA VAL A 121 -15.11 -6.84 4.22
C VAL A 121 -15.43 -5.63 5.11
N LEU A 122 -16.63 -5.08 5.03
CA LEU A 122 -17.05 -4.01 5.95
C LEU A 122 -17.06 -4.47 7.40
N ASN A 123 -17.41 -5.72 7.66
CA ASN A 123 -17.33 -6.29 9.00
C ASN A 123 -15.87 -6.46 9.47
N MET A 124 -14.95 -6.87 8.58
CA MET A 124 -13.52 -6.98 8.89
C MET A 124 -12.91 -5.66 9.37
N VAL A 125 -13.36 -4.54 8.80
CA VAL A 125 -12.89 -3.20 9.19
C VAL A 125 -13.81 -2.52 10.23
N GLY A 126 -14.83 -3.22 10.74
CA GLY A 126 -15.74 -2.73 11.78
C GLY A 126 -16.72 -1.65 11.32
N LEU A 127 -17.09 -1.59 10.04
CA LEU A 127 -17.94 -0.53 9.48
C LEU A 127 -19.30 -1.02 8.94
N ASN A 128 -19.69 -2.25 9.21
CA ASN A 128 -20.94 -2.80 8.66
C ASN A 128 -22.18 -1.96 9.05
N TYR A 129 -22.20 -1.42 10.28
CA TYR A 129 -23.30 -0.60 10.79
C TYR A 129 -23.36 0.80 10.15
N LYS A 130 -22.29 1.26 9.47
CA LYS A 130 -22.19 2.52 8.75
C LYS A 130 -22.30 2.39 7.23
N ALA A 131 -22.69 1.21 6.72
CA ALA A 131 -22.70 0.90 5.28
C ALA A 131 -23.49 1.90 4.42
N LYS A 132 -24.48 2.59 4.98
CA LYS A 132 -25.34 3.56 4.28
C LYS A 132 -24.91 5.03 4.44
N MET A 133 -23.90 5.30 5.26
CA MET A 133 -23.40 6.66 5.50
C MET A 133 -22.51 7.13 4.33
N LEU A 134 -22.45 8.45 4.14
CA LEU A 134 -21.52 9.09 3.20
C LEU A 134 -20.16 9.35 3.86
N PRO A 135 -19.06 9.52 3.10
CA PRO A 135 -17.74 9.85 3.65
C PRO A 135 -17.77 11.09 4.56
N SER A 136 -18.52 12.12 4.23
CA SER A 136 -18.66 13.34 5.02
C SER A 136 -19.26 13.16 6.43
N GLU A 137 -19.92 12.02 6.68
CA GLU A 137 -20.51 11.66 7.96
C GLU A 137 -19.57 10.79 8.83
N LEU A 138 -18.34 10.53 8.35
CA LEU A 138 -17.34 9.66 8.97
C LEU A 138 -16.17 10.46 9.55
N SER A 139 -15.61 9.96 10.65
CA SER A 139 -14.30 10.40 11.13
C SER A 139 -13.18 9.99 10.16
N GLY A 140 -12.02 10.65 10.23
CA GLY A 140 -10.86 10.31 9.38
C GLY A 140 -10.42 8.83 9.50
N GLY A 141 -10.44 8.28 10.72
CA GLY A 141 -10.14 6.86 10.92
C GLY A 141 -11.18 5.91 10.31
N GLU A 142 -12.46 6.30 10.29
CA GLU A 142 -13.50 5.54 9.61
C GLU A 142 -13.37 5.64 8.09
N GLN A 143 -13.04 6.82 7.56
CA GLN A 143 -12.76 7.00 6.14
C GLN A 143 -11.57 6.13 5.70
N GLN A 144 -10.52 6.04 6.51
CA GLN A 144 -9.38 5.16 6.26
C GLN A 144 -9.79 3.69 6.27
N ARG A 145 -10.66 3.26 7.19
CA ARG A 145 -11.20 1.90 7.19
C ARG A 145 -12.05 1.61 5.94
N VAL A 146 -12.78 2.59 5.40
CA VAL A 146 -13.49 2.43 4.10
C VAL A 146 -12.49 2.26 2.96
N ALA A 147 -11.43 3.09 2.90
CA ALA A 147 -10.37 2.97 1.90
C ALA A 147 -9.70 1.59 1.96
N LEU A 148 -9.40 1.10 3.18
CA LEU A 148 -8.86 -0.23 3.40
C LEU A 148 -9.83 -1.34 2.96
N ALA A 149 -11.12 -1.24 3.31
CA ALA A 149 -12.15 -2.18 2.85
C ALA A 149 -12.23 -2.23 1.32
N ARG A 150 -12.19 -1.07 0.66
CA ARG A 150 -12.16 -0.96 -0.81
C ARG A 150 -10.93 -1.64 -1.41
N ALA A 151 -9.76 -1.49 -0.80
CA ALA A 151 -8.53 -2.14 -1.24
C ALA A 151 -8.60 -3.68 -1.10
N LEU A 152 -9.27 -4.18 -0.07
CA LEU A 152 -9.32 -5.61 0.29
C LEU A 152 -10.43 -6.40 -0.40
N VAL A 153 -11.46 -5.74 -0.94
CA VAL A 153 -12.68 -6.42 -1.37
C VAL A 153 -12.45 -7.43 -2.48
N ASN A 154 -11.45 -7.22 -3.32
CA ASN A 154 -11.06 -8.12 -4.42
C ASN A 154 -10.02 -9.19 -4.01
N ASN A 155 -9.76 -9.37 -2.72
CA ASN A 155 -8.82 -10.36 -2.22
C ASN A 155 -7.39 -10.19 -2.81
N PRO A 156 -6.78 -9.00 -2.69
CA PRO A 156 -5.47 -8.77 -3.25
C PRO A 156 -4.41 -9.64 -2.55
N SER A 157 -3.43 -10.09 -3.32
CA SER A 157 -2.27 -10.80 -2.77
C SER A 157 -1.18 -9.85 -2.26
N ILE A 158 -1.22 -8.58 -2.72
CA ILE A 158 -0.33 -7.50 -2.28
C ILE A 158 -1.20 -6.31 -1.86
N LEU A 159 -0.89 -5.73 -0.71
CA LEU A 159 -1.48 -4.48 -0.22
C LEU A 159 -0.39 -3.42 -0.11
N ILE A 160 -0.48 -2.39 -0.93
CA ILE A 160 0.42 -1.24 -0.91
C ILE A 160 -0.26 -0.13 -0.13
N ALA A 161 0.41 0.41 0.87
CA ALA A 161 -0.09 1.51 1.69
C ALA A 161 0.92 2.67 1.68
N ASP A 162 0.47 3.85 1.26
CA ASP A 162 1.28 5.06 1.25
C ASP A 162 0.78 6.01 2.33
N GLU A 163 1.56 6.14 3.43
CA GLU A 163 1.26 6.94 4.62
C GLU A 163 -0.15 6.71 5.21
N PRO A 164 -0.60 5.47 5.42
CA PRO A 164 -2.00 5.17 5.73
C PRO A 164 -2.48 5.69 7.09
N THR A 165 -1.57 6.15 7.94
CA THR A 165 -1.86 6.66 9.29
C THR A 165 -1.51 8.14 9.47
N GLY A 166 -0.95 8.80 8.45
CA GLY A 166 -0.39 10.14 8.53
C GLY A 166 -1.37 11.23 8.97
N ASN A 167 -2.67 11.05 8.71
CA ASN A 167 -3.73 12.00 9.07
C ASN A 167 -4.54 11.58 10.33
N LEU A 168 -4.06 10.58 11.09
CA LEU A 168 -4.80 10.00 12.19
C LEU A 168 -4.13 10.31 13.54
N ASN A 169 -4.93 10.37 14.60
CA ASN A 169 -4.36 10.41 15.95
C ASN A 169 -3.72 9.06 16.32
N PRO A 170 -2.77 9.01 17.27
CA PRO A 170 -2.00 7.80 17.59
C PRO A 170 -2.85 6.58 17.93
N LYS A 171 -3.95 6.77 18.69
CA LYS A 171 -4.85 5.67 19.04
C LYS A 171 -5.51 5.06 17.81
N THR A 172 -6.09 5.90 16.96
CA THR A 172 -6.75 5.46 15.74
C THR A 172 -5.75 4.84 14.75
N ALA A 173 -4.53 5.37 14.69
CA ALA A 173 -3.45 4.81 13.89
C ALA A 173 -3.15 3.36 14.30
N MET A 174 -3.01 3.09 15.61
CA MET A 174 -2.81 1.72 16.10
C MET A 174 -3.98 0.78 15.79
N GLU A 175 -5.23 1.25 15.91
CA GLU A 175 -6.41 0.46 15.51
C GLU A 175 -6.39 0.10 14.01
N ILE A 176 -5.89 0.98 13.15
CA ILE A 176 -5.69 0.68 11.72
C ILE A 176 -4.55 -0.32 11.53
N MET A 177 -3.45 -0.19 12.29
CA MET A 177 -2.33 -1.13 12.20
C MET A 177 -2.71 -2.55 12.63
N GLU A 178 -3.58 -2.71 13.62
CA GLU A 178 -4.15 -4.01 14.00
C GLU A 178 -4.91 -4.67 12.83
N ILE A 179 -5.64 -3.87 12.03
CA ILE A 179 -6.32 -4.41 10.84
C ILE A 179 -5.29 -4.86 9.79
N PHE A 180 -4.22 -4.07 9.54
CA PHE A 180 -3.13 -4.48 8.64
C PHE A 180 -2.46 -5.78 9.12
N GLU A 181 -2.19 -5.89 10.42
CA GLU A 181 -1.61 -7.11 11.02
C GLU A 181 -2.49 -8.34 10.75
N ASN A 182 -3.80 -8.23 11.00
CA ASN A 182 -4.75 -9.32 10.73
C ASN A 182 -4.79 -9.71 9.25
N ILE A 183 -4.71 -8.73 8.34
CA ILE A 183 -4.65 -8.96 6.88
C ILE A 183 -3.36 -9.70 6.51
N ASN A 184 -2.23 -9.30 7.07
CA ASN A 184 -0.95 -9.95 6.83
C ASN A 184 -0.94 -11.40 7.33
N GLN A 185 -1.49 -11.66 8.53
CA GLN A 185 -1.64 -13.00 9.08
C GLN A 185 -2.50 -13.93 8.21
N MET A 186 -3.40 -13.38 7.38
CA MET A 186 -4.15 -14.13 6.37
C MET A 186 -3.35 -14.40 5.08
N GLY A 187 -2.07 -13.99 5.03
CA GLY A 187 -1.13 -14.28 3.94
C GLY A 187 -0.99 -13.18 2.89
N THR A 188 -1.61 -12.01 3.06
CA THR A 188 -1.41 -10.86 2.17
C THR A 188 -0.04 -10.24 2.42
N THR A 189 0.74 -10.03 1.37
CA THR A 189 2.00 -9.25 1.44
C THR A 189 1.67 -7.78 1.62
N ILE A 190 2.31 -7.11 2.58
CA ILE A 190 2.08 -5.69 2.85
C ILE A 190 3.36 -4.90 2.61
N ILE A 191 3.26 -3.85 1.81
CA ILE A 191 4.31 -2.85 1.62
C ILE A 191 3.74 -1.52 2.10
N MET A 192 4.31 -0.98 3.16
CA MET A 192 3.85 0.27 3.76
C MET A 192 4.94 1.33 3.75
N ALA A 193 4.77 2.36 2.92
CA ALA A 193 5.59 3.55 3.00
C ALA A 193 5.11 4.42 4.16
N THR A 194 6.00 4.76 5.10
CA THR A 194 5.65 5.60 6.24
C THR A 194 6.86 6.32 6.84
N HIS A 195 6.58 7.45 7.51
CA HIS A 195 7.52 8.17 8.37
C HIS A 195 7.12 8.09 9.86
N ALA A 196 6.10 7.32 10.21
CA ALA A 196 5.60 7.16 11.56
C ALA A 196 6.49 6.22 12.39
N LYS A 197 7.55 6.81 12.98
CA LYS A 197 8.55 6.08 13.77
C LYS A 197 7.93 5.16 14.83
N ASP A 198 7.03 5.70 15.65
CA ASP A 198 6.42 4.95 16.76
C ASP A 198 5.69 3.69 16.26
N ILE A 199 5.07 3.75 15.09
CA ILE A 199 4.40 2.60 14.49
C ILE A 199 5.41 1.54 14.07
N VAL A 200 6.47 1.95 13.36
CA VAL A 200 7.53 1.03 12.90
C VAL A 200 8.17 0.32 14.09
N ASP A 201 8.52 1.08 15.15
CA ASP A 201 9.19 0.57 16.33
C ASP A 201 8.29 -0.40 17.13
N ILE A 202 6.96 -0.13 17.22
CA ILE A 202 6.02 -1.01 17.92
C ILE A 202 5.75 -2.31 17.14
N MET A 203 5.67 -2.23 15.81
CA MET A 203 5.26 -3.36 14.97
C MET A 203 6.36 -4.40 14.75
N HIS A 204 7.63 -4.04 14.91
CA HIS A 204 8.79 -4.93 14.76
C HIS A 204 8.77 -5.78 13.47
N LYS A 205 8.35 -5.17 12.35
CA LYS A 205 8.38 -5.81 11.02
C LYS A 205 9.71 -5.54 10.31
N ARG A 206 9.90 -6.10 9.14
CA ARG A 206 11.05 -5.79 8.28
C ARG A 206 11.01 -4.32 7.89
N VAL A 207 12.15 -3.65 8.02
CA VAL A 207 12.33 -2.23 7.70
C VAL A 207 13.35 -2.12 6.59
N ILE A 208 12.94 -1.50 5.48
CA ILE A 208 13.81 -1.14 4.36
C ILE A 208 13.91 0.38 4.34
N GLU A 209 15.10 0.90 4.58
CA GLU A 209 15.37 2.33 4.58
C GLU A 209 15.94 2.77 3.25
N ILE A 210 15.33 3.84 2.72
CA ILE A 210 15.71 4.44 1.45
C ILE A 210 16.23 5.85 1.74
N SER A 211 17.45 6.13 1.28
CA SER A 211 18.05 7.47 1.31
C SER A 211 18.62 7.79 -0.06
N ASP A 212 18.32 9.00 -0.54
CA ASP A 212 18.82 9.51 -1.84
C ASP A 212 18.70 8.50 -2.99
N GLY A 213 17.59 7.77 -3.04
CA GLY A 213 17.31 6.81 -4.10
C GLY A 213 17.99 5.44 -3.93
N HIS A 214 18.71 5.20 -2.84
CA HIS A 214 19.37 3.92 -2.55
C HIS A 214 18.74 3.20 -1.35
N VAL A 215 18.78 1.87 -1.36
CA VAL A 215 18.49 1.06 -0.16
C VAL A 215 19.76 1.10 0.72
N VAL A 216 19.66 1.76 1.88
CA VAL A 216 20.78 1.92 2.81
C VAL A 216 20.71 0.96 3.99
N ARG A 217 19.54 0.39 4.26
CA ARG A 217 19.32 -0.60 5.32
C ARG A 217 18.16 -1.53 4.96
N ASP A 218 18.29 -2.79 5.35
CA ASP A 218 17.26 -3.83 5.19
C ASP A 218 17.38 -4.81 6.36
N GLU A 219 16.46 -4.72 7.32
CA GLU A 219 16.53 -5.44 8.60
C GLU A 219 15.19 -6.06 8.98
N LEU A 220 15.24 -7.33 9.42
CA LEU A 220 14.09 -8.01 10.03
C LEU A 220 13.90 -7.54 11.47
N GLY A 221 12.67 -7.11 11.83
CA GLY A 221 12.39 -6.57 13.16
C GLY A 221 13.11 -5.25 13.46
N GLY A 222 13.42 -4.49 12.41
CA GLY A 222 14.15 -3.23 12.53
C GLY A 222 13.32 -2.14 13.21
N GLU A 223 14.03 -1.15 13.76
CA GLU A 223 13.46 0.07 14.32
C GLU A 223 13.70 1.24 13.36
N TYR A 224 12.93 2.33 13.53
CA TYR A 224 13.13 3.56 12.76
C TYR A 224 14.31 4.36 13.36
N LEU A 225 15.47 4.32 12.73
CA LEU A 225 16.63 5.11 13.19
C LEU A 225 16.46 6.58 12.76
N ASN A 226 16.62 7.52 13.70
CA ASN A 226 16.73 8.95 13.36
C ASN A 226 18.14 9.24 12.86
N GLU A 227 18.29 9.91 11.71
CA GLU A 227 19.56 10.48 11.22
C GLU A 227 20.16 11.59 12.16
N SER A 228 19.55 11.83 13.30
CA SER A 228 19.86 12.99 14.16
C SER A 228 20.81 12.64 15.30
N ILE A 229 21.89 11.87 15.08
CA ILE A 229 23.07 11.85 15.96
C ILE A 229 24.32 11.52 15.11
N GLN A 230 24.73 12.47 14.27
CA GLN A 230 26.13 12.62 13.91
C GLN A 230 26.53 14.07 14.23
N ASN A 231 27.04 14.26 15.44
CA ASN A 231 27.82 15.45 15.82
C ASN A 231 29.22 15.38 15.24
#